data_76e74ba4ce4ed36629d08fb9cc81191a
#
_entry.id   76e74ba4ce4ed36629d08fb9cc81191a
#
_cell.length_a   1.000
_cell.length_b   1.000
_cell.length_c   1.000
_cell.angle_alpha   90.00
_cell.angle_beta   90.00
_cell.angle_gamma   90.00
#
_symmetry.space_group_name_H-M   'P 1'
#
loop_
_entity.id
_entity.type
_entity.pdbx_description
1 polymer ?
#
loop_
_entity_poly.entity_id
_entity_poly.type
_entity_poly.pdbx_seq_one_letter_code
_entity_poly.pdbx_strand_id
1 'polypeptide(L)'
;MPATLAVLSDIHANLPALEAVLADLDARLERGEVDAVYCLGDLVGYATWPNEVAALIRGRGIPTLAGNYDEGVGLNSDDCGCAYPTPDDEARGAESIGWTNGAVTAETRRYLRSLPRRLRITFEIPRRKSAEAIEILMVHGSPRRVNEYLFEDRPDASFVRMMEAAGADVMLFGHTHKPFHKALPSDDGRVRHAVNTGSVGKPKDGDPRAGYVLLTLDAERGKDDPGYCAARHVRVAYDVEAAARAVEASPLPDAFAAMLREAR
;
A
#
# COMPACT_ATOMS: atom_id res chain seq x y z
N MET A 1 0.39 -1.10 26.48
CA MET A 1 1.26 -0.21 25.66
C MET A 1 0.66 -0.12 24.26
N PRO A 2 0.74 1.00 23.57
CA PRO A 2 0.31 1.11 22.18
C PRO A 2 1.07 0.11 21.30
N ALA A 3 0.41 -0.44 20.28
CA ALA A 3 1.05 -1.26 19.26
C ALA A 3 1.21 -0.44 17.97
N THR A 4 2.36 -0.56 17.30
CA THR A 4 2.65 0.18 16.07
C THR A 4 2.93 -0.75 14.92
N LEU A 5 2.12 -0.65 13.85
CA LEU A 5 2.27 -1.40 12.61
C LEU A 5 2.86 -0.48 11.53
N ALA A 6 3.86 -0.97 10.81
CA ALA A 6 4.33 -0.31 9.59
C ALA A 6 3.62 -0.92 8.37
N VAL A 7 3.08 -0.09 7.50
CA VAL A 7 2.30 -0.54 6.35
C VAL A 7 2.82 0.10 5.07
N LEU A 8 3.31 -0.76 4.18
CA LEU A 8 3.83 -0.43 2.85
C LEU A 8 2.75 -0.64 1.78
N SER A 9 2.85 0.06 0.66
CA SER A 9 2.03 -0.16 -0.53
C SER A 9 2.68 0.37 -1.79
N ASP A 10 2.25 -0.11 -2.95
CA ASP A 10 2.54 0.51 -4.25
C ASP A 10 4.05 0.69 -4.47
N ILE A 11 4.80 -0.43 -4.40
CA ILE A 11 6.26 -0.47 -4.54
C ILE A 11 6.68 -0.35 -6.01
N HIS A 12 5.87 -0.94 -6.91
CA HIS A 12 6.00 -0.79 -8.36
C HIS A 12 7.41 -1.03 -8.89
N ALA A 13 7.99 -2.17 -8.52
CA ALA A 13 9.31 -2.59 -8.97
C ALA A 13 10.44 -1.55 -8.75
N ASN A 14 10.26 -0.58 -7.84
CA ASN A 14 11.26 0.43 -7.49
C ASN A 14 12.13 -0.10 -6.34
N LEU A 15 13.17 -0.86 -6.69
CA LEU A 15 14.07 -1.48 -5.72
C LEU A 15 14.81 -0.44 -4.85
N PRO A 16 15.38 0.65 -5.39
CA PRO A 16 16.05 1.66 -4.56
C PRO A 16 15.14 2.28 -3.50
N ALA A 17 13.86 2.53 -3.82
CA ALA A 17 12.89 3.05 -2.86
C ALA A 17 12.57 2.02 -1.78
N LEU A 18 12.37 0.75 -2.16
CA LEU A 18 12.10 -0.33 -1.22
C LEU A 18 13.27 -0.55 -0.26
N GLU A 19 14.50 -0.60 -0.77
CA GLU A 19 15.71 -0.80 0.06
C GLU A 19 15.85 0.32 1.10
N ALA A 20 15.64 1.58 0.71
CA ALA A 20 15.69 2.71 1.62
C ALA A 20 14.62 2.61 2.73
N VAL A 21 13.38 2.25 2.37
CA VAL A 21 12.29 2.05 3.34
C VAL A 21 12.59 0.89 4.27
N LEU A 22 13.10 -0.22 3.76
CA LEU A 22 13.44 -1.38 4.60
C LEU A 22 14.57 -1.07 5.57
N ALA A 23 15.57 -0.27 5.17
CA ALA A 23 16.63 0.18 6.07
C ALA A 23 16.10 1.09 7.22
N ASP A 24 15.16 2.01 6.93
CA ASP A 24 14.50 2.80 7.98
C ASP A 24 13.65 1.92 8.91
N LEU A 25 12.96 0.91 8.36
CA LEU A 25 12.16 -0.03 9.14
C LEU A 25 13.03 -0.93 10.02
N ASP A 26 14.17 -1.44 9.54
CA ASP A 26 15.09 -2.24 10.32
C ASP A 26 15.57 -1.47 11.55
N ALA A 27 15.96 -0.20 11.35
CA ALA A 27 16.37 0.67 12.47
C ALA A 27 15.23 0.91 13.47
N ARG A 28 13.96 0.99 13.03
CA ARG A 28 12.80 1.16 13.92
C ARG A 28 12.46 -0.13 14.68
N LEU A 29 12.53 -1.28 14.00
CA LEU A 29 12.34 -2.60 14.62
C LEU A 29 13.38 -2.86 15.72
N GLU A 30 14.66 -2.53 15.45
CA GLU A 30 15.74 -2.65 16.46
C GLU A 30 15.50 -1.75 17.69
N ARG A 31 14.89 -0.57 17.52
CA ARG A 31 14.53 0.32 18.63
C ARG A 31 13.20 -0.02 19.30
N GLY A 32 12.47 -1.04 18.81
CA GLY A 32 11.15 -1.40 19.33
C GLY A 32 10.08 -0.33 19.05
N GLU A 33 10.25 0.49 18.00
CA GLU A 33 9.27 1.50 17.57
C GLU A 33 8.17 0.91 16.67
N VAL A 34 8.39 -0.29 16.12
CA VAL A 34 7.49 -1.01 15.23
C VAL A 34 7.38 -2.46 15.69
N ASP A 35 6.17 -2.97 15.79
CA ASP A 35 5.88 -4.35 16.23
C ASP A 35 5.74 -5.32 15.05
N ALA A 36 5.22 -4.84 13.91
CA ALA A 36 5.03 -5.67 12.71
C ALA A 36 5.00 -4.81 11.43
N VAL A 37 5.34 -5.45 10.30
CA VAL A 37 5.36 -4.83 8.96
C VAL A 37 4.40 -5.59 8.04
N TYR A 38 3.61 -4.85 7.25
CA TYR A 38 2.66 -5.38 6.25
C TYR A 38 2.82 -4.67 4.91
N CYS A 39 2.43 -5.33 3.81
CA CYS A 39 2.42 -4.74 2.48
C CYS A 39 1.06 -4.91 1.79
N LEU A 40 0.53 -3.82 1.23
CA LEU A 40 -0.78 -3.76 0.57
C LEU A 40 -0.70 -4.03 -0.94
N GLY A 41 0.38 -4.64 -1.42
CA GLY A 41 0.52 -5.05 -2.81
C GLY A 41 1.01 -3.96 -3.75
N ASP A 42 0.79 -4.22 -5.04
CA ASP A 42 1.41 -3.56 -6.18
C ASP A 42 2.94 -3.56 -6.04
N LEU A 43 3.46 -4.79 -5.93
CA LEU A 43 4.90 -5.03 -5.87
C LEU A 43 5.58 -4.74 -7.21
N VAL A 44 4.88 -4.99 -8.31
CA VAL A 44 5.41 -4.94 -9.69
C VAL A 44 4.79 -3.82 -10.52
N GLY A 45 5.29 -3.64 -11.74
CA GLY A 45 4.84 -2.60 -12.68
C GLY A 45 5.63 -1.30 -12.60
N TYR A 46 5.62 -0.52 -13.67
CA TYR A 46 6.18 0.82 -13.86
C TYR A 46 7.70 0.96 -13.78
N ALA A 47 8.42 0.23 -12.93
CA ALA A 47 9.88 0.27 -12.85
C ALA A 47 10.53 -1.09 -13.17
N THR A 48 11.83 -1.22 -13.01
CA THR A 48 12.65 -2.22 -13.73
C THR A 48 13.04 -3.44 -12.91
N TRP A 49 12.69 -3.52 -11.61
CA TRP A 49 13.13 -4.62 -10.72
C TRP A 49 11.96 -5.45 -10.14
N PRO A 50 11.07 -6.01 -11.01
CA PRO A 50 9.88 -6.73 -10.49
C PRO A 50 10.25 -8.01 -9.75
N ASN A 51 11.30 -8.71 -10.16
CA ASN A 51 11.73 -9.96 -9.54
C ASN A 51 12.43 -9.71 -8.20
N GLU A 52 13.32 -8.74 -8.16
CA GLU A 52 14.11 -8.36 -6.99
C GLU A 52 13.22 -7.84 -5.86
N VAL A 53 12.25 -6.98 -6.19
CA VAL A 53 11.26 -6.47 -5.24
C VAL A 53 10.42 -7.60 -4.68
N ALA A 54 9.88 -8.47 -5.53
CA ALA A 54 9.08 -9.62 -5.08
C ALA A 54 9.90 -10.58 -4.22
N ALA A 55 11.16 -10.87 -4.62
CA ALA A 55 12.07 -11.72 -3.86
C ALA A 55 12.43 -11.13 -2.49
N LEU A 56 12.67 -9.81 -2.43
CA LEU A 56 13.04 -9.12 -1.20
C LEU A 56 11.88 -9.10 -0.19
N ILE A 57 10.66 -8.75 -0.62
CA ILE A 57 9.45 -8.77 0.23
C ILE A 57 9.18 -10.19 0.74
N ARG A 58 9.20 -11.18 -0.16
CA ARG A 58 9.00 -12.58 0.21
C ARG A 58 10.09 -13.11 1.15
N GLY A 59 11.35 -12.79 0.85
CA GLY A 59 12.52 -13.25 1.64
C GLY A 59 12.51 -12.70 3.06
N ARG A 60 11.95 -11.51 3.26
CA ARG A 60 11.75 -10.91 4.59
C ARG A 60 10.52 -11.45 5.33
N GLY A 61 9.70 -12.28 4.70
CA GLY A 61 8.50 -12.83 5.30
C GLY A 61 7.43 -11.77 5.63
N ILE A 62 7.42 -10.63 4.92
CA ILE A 62 6.44 -9.56 5.13
C ILE A 62 5.06 -10.04 4.64
N PRO A 63 4.04 -10.16 5.50
CA PRO A 63 2.69 -10.49 5.08
C PRO A 63 2.20 -9.47 4.05
N THR A 64 1.83 -9.96 2.86
CA THR A 64 1.53 -9.14 1.70
C THR A 64 0.21 -9.58 1.08
N LEU A 65 -0.61 -8.63 0.67
CA LEU A 65 -1.80 -8.89 -0.15
C LEU A 65 -1.53 -8.48 -1.62
N ALA A 66 -2.36 -8.97 -2.54
CA ALA A 66 -2.22 -8.64 -3.95
C ALA A 66 -2.77 -7.25 -4.26
N GLY A 67 -2.00 -6.42 -4.96
CA GLY A 67 -2.50 -5.29 -5.70
C GLY A 67 -3.06 -5.69 -7.06
N ASN A 68 -3.59 -4.73 -7.81
CA ASN A 68 -4.15 -5.00 -9.13
C ASN A 68 -3.05 -5.35 -10.16
N TYR A 69 -1.86 -4.76 -10.07
CA TYR A 69 -0.70 -5.19 -10.89
C TYR A 69 -0.26 -6.60 -10.55
N ASP A 70 -0.22 -6.95 -9.27
CA ASP A 70 0.16 -8.29 -8.83
C ASP A 70 -0.83 -9.35 -9.33
N GLU A 71 -2.14 -9.07 -9.31
CA GLU A 71 -3.16 -9.95 -9.88
C GLU A 71 -3.02 -10.06 -11.40
N GLY A 72 -2.92 -8.93 -12.11
CA GLY A 72 -2.78 -8.90 -13.57
C GLY A 72 -1.55 -9.69 -14.04
N VAL A 73 -0.38 -9.38 -13.50
CA VAL A 73 0.88 -10.05 -13.84
C VAL A 73 0.89 -11.50 -13.34
N GLY A 74 0.36 -11.76 -12.16
CA GLY A 74 0.23 -13.13 -11.63
C GLY A 74 -0.59 -14.04 -12.55
N LEU A 75 -1.67 -13.53 -13.13
CA LEU A 75 -2.55 -14.24 -14.07
C LEU A 75 -2.07 -14.17 -15.53
N ASN A 76 -0.97 -13.46 -15.81
CA ASN A 76 -0.49 -13.16 -17.16
C ASN A 76 -1.56 -12.46 -18.01
N SER A 77 -2.27 -11.51 -17.41
CA SER A 77 -3.25 -10.65 -18.09
C SER A 77 -2.55 -9.49 -18.78
N ASP A 78 -3.13 -9.03 -19.89
CA ASP A 78 -2.67 -7.83 -20.60
C ASP A 78 -3.22 -6.54 -19.99
N ASP A 79 -4.01 -6.65 -18.92
CA ASP A 79 -4.64 -5.54 -18.21
C ASP A 79 -4.54 -5.71 -16.69
N CYS A 80 -4.26 -4.61 -15.98
CA CYS A 80 -4.29 -4.50 -14.52
C CYS A 80 -5.59 -3.91 -13.99
N GLY A 81 -6.56 -3.61 -14.85
CA GLY A 81 -7.84 -2.98 -14.48
C GLY A 81 -7.71 -1.54 -13.97
N CYS A 82 -6.64 -0.84 -14.30
CA CYS A 82 -6.45 0.57 -13.95
C CYS A 82 -7.39 1.47 -14.76
N ALA A 83 -7.90 2.54 -14.13
CA ALA A 83 -8.57 3.62 -14.84
C ALA A 83 -7.54 4.67 -15.28
N TYR A 84 -7.50 4.96 -16.55
CA TYR A 84 -6.58 5.95 -17.13
C TYR A 84 -7.34 7.19 -17.57
N PRO A 85 -6.88 8.41 -17.21
CA PRO A 85 -7.57 9.65 -17.56
C PRO A 85 -7.44 10.02 -19.05
N THR A 86 -6.38 9.54 -19.72
CA THR A 86 -6.13 9.85 -21.14
C THR A 86 -5.75 8.59 -21.92
N PRO A 87 -5.96 8.57 -23.28
CA PRO A 87 -5.49 7.45 -24.11
C PRO A 87 -3.99 7.21 -24.03
N ASP A 88 -3.18 8.28 -23.85
CA ASP A 88 -1.73 8.15 -23.67
C ASP A 88 -1.37 7.46 -22.34
N ASP A 89 -2.13 7.71 -21.27
CA ASP A 89 -1.94 7.01 -19.99
C ASP A 89 -2.32 5.55 -20.12
N GLU A 90 -3.39 5.23 -20.86
CA GLU A 90 -3.81 3.87 -21.16
C GLU A 90 -2.75 3.12 -21.96
N ALA A 91 -2.20 3.74 -23.01
CA ALA A 91 -1.11 3.16 -23.81
C ALA A 91 0.13 2.87 -22.94
N ARG A 92 0.56 3.84 -22.11
CA ARG A 92 1.67 3.65 -21.17
C ARG A 92 1.40 2.54 -20.15
N GLY A 93 0.17 2.44 -19.66
CA GLY A 93 -0.25 1.36 -18.77
C GLY A 93 -0.15 -0.01 -19.43
N ALA A 94 -0.59 -0.13 -20.68
CA ALA A 94 -0.47 -1.36 -21.48
C ALA A 94 0.99 -1.74 -21.73
N GLU A 95 1.86 -0.77 -22.05
CA GLU A 95 3.31 -1.01 -22.19
C GLU A 95 3.93 -1.47 -20.86
N SER A 96 3.56 -0.86 -19.74
CA SER A 96 4.03 -1.25 -18.40
C SER A 96 3.69 -2.69 -18.07
N ILE A 97 2.42 -3.10 -18.22
CA ILE A 97 2.02 -4.47 -17.88
C ILE A 97 2.60 -5.48 -18.86
N GLY A 98 2.66 -5.14 -20.16
CA GLY A 98 3.25 -6.00 -21.19
C GLY A 98 4.74 -6.27 -20.92
N TRP A 99 5.51 -5.22 -20.64
CA TRP A 99 6.92 -5.35 -20.29
C TRP A 99 7.10 -6.16 -18.99
N THR A 100 6.33 -5.85 -17.95
CA THR A 100 6.40 -6.57 -16.67
C THR A 100 6.09 -8.05 -16.85
N ASN A 101 5.08 -8.39 -17.65
CA ASN A 101 4.74 -9.78 -17.97
C ASN A 101 5.89 -10.51 -18.66
N GLY A 102 6.65 -9.84 -19.53
CA GLY A 102 7.85 -10.40 -20.18
C GLY A 102 9.04 -10.53 -19.24
N ALA A 103 9.17 -9.67 -18.24
CA ALA A 103 10.32 -9.57 -17.34
C ALA A 103 10.23 -10.50 -16.12
N VAL A 104 9.03 -10.80 -15.61
CA VAL A 104 8.86 -11.61 -14.39
C VAL A 104 9.19 -13.08 -14.65
N THR A 105 9.95 -13.66 -13.71
CA THR A 105 10.24 -15.10 -13.70
C THR A 105 9.00 -15.93 -13.39
N ALA A 106 9.03 -17.22 -13.73
CA ALA A 106 7.97 -18.15 -13.34
C ALA A 106 7.80 -18.26 -11.80
N GLU A 107 8.89 -18.07 -11.05
CA GLU A 107 8.86 -18.05 -9.57
C GLU A 107 8.13 -16.82 -9.05
N THR A 108 8.50 -15.63 -9.54
CA THR A 108 7.83 -14.36 -9.20
C THR A 108 6.35 -14.44 -9.54
N ARG A 109 5.99 -14.89 -10.73
CA ARG A 109 4.59 -15.05 -11.16
C ARG A 109 3.80 -15.98 -10.23
N ARG A 110 4.38 -17.12 -9.81
CA ARG A 110 3.73 -18.02 -8.84
C ARG A 110 3.52 -17.36 -7.49
N TYR A 111 4.50 -16.57 -7.02
CA TYR A 111 4.37 -15.82 -5.78
C TYR A 111 3.24 -14.79 -5.86
N LEU A 112 3.20 -13.94 -6.90
CA LEU A 112 2.13 -12.96 -7.09
C LEU A 112 0.75 -13.61 -7.10
N ARG A 113 0.58 -14.75 -7.79
CA ARG A 113 -0.69 -15.52 -7.80
C ARG A 113 -1.09 -16.09 -6.44
N SER A 114 -0.16 -16.27 -5.52
CA SER A 114 -0.43 -16.83 -4.19
C SER A 114 -0.84 -15.77 -3.16
N LEU A 115 -0.74 -14.48 -3.50
CA LEU A 115 -1.08 -13.39 -2.59
C LEU A 115 -2.59 -13.34 -2.35
N PRO A 116 -3.04 -13.18 -1.09
CA PRO A 116 -4.45 -13.00 -0.77
C PRO A 116 -4.91 -11.60 -1.18
N ARG A 117 -6.21 -11.42 -1.44
CA ARG A 117 -6.79 -10.10 -1.79
C ARG A 117 -6.98 -9.17 -0.61
N ARG A 118 -6.93 -9.68 0.62
CA ARG A 118 -7.11 -8.90 1.86
C ARG A 118 -6.44 -9.60 3.02
N LEU A 119 -6.04 -8.80 4.00
CA LEU A 119 -5.61 -9.27 5.31
C LEU A 119 -6.52 -8.66 6.38
N ARG A 120 -6.79 -9.42 7.43
CA ARG A 120 -7.54 -8.95 8.59
C ARG A 120 -6.75 -9.24 9.85
N ILE A 121 -6.69 -8.27 10.73
CA ILE A 121 -6.07 -8.39 12.04
C ILE A 121 -7.11 -8.00 13.07
N THR A 122 -7.30 -8.85 14.06
CA THR A 122 -8.07 -8.55 15.26
C THR A 122 -7.09 -8.16 16.36
N PHE A 123 -7.12 -6.91 16.79
CA PHE A 123 -6.30 -6.43 17.89
C PHE A 123 -7.09 -6.51 19.18
N GLU A 124 -6.76 -7.47 20.03
CA GLU A 124 -7.44 -7.67 21.32
C GLU A 124 -6.95 -6.68 22.37
N ILE A 125 -7.89 -6.13 23.15
CA ILE A 125 -7.61 -5.19 24.25
C ILE A 125 -7.67 -5.97 25.59
N PRO A 126 -6.53 -6.37 26.20
CA PRO A 126 -6.49 -7.34 27.30
C PRO A 126 -7.13 -6.89 28.62
N ARG A 127 -7.45 -5.59 28.78
CA ARG A 127 -7.85 -5.01 30.09
C ARG A 127 -9.28 -4.53 30.20
N ARG A 128 -10.10 -4.59 29.16
CA ARG A 128 -11.53 -4.26 29.26
C ARG A 128 -12.37 -5.50 29.54
N LYS A 129 -13.32 -5.39 30.47
CA LYS A 129 -14.29 -6.45 30.83
C LYS A 129 -15.25 -6.81 29.68
N SER A 130 -15.33 -6.02 28.65
CA SER A 130 -15.94 -6.34 27.36
C SER A 130 -14.81 -6.62 26.35
N ALA A 131 -14.85 -7.77 25.72
CA ALA A 131 -13.88 -8.20 24.69
C ALA A 131 -14.05 -7.35 23.40
N GLU A 132 -13.81 -6.05 23.48
CA GLU A 132 -13.84 -5.17 22.31
C GLU A 132 -12.48 -5.24 21.60
N ALA A 133 -12.43 -6.05 20.58
CA ALA A 133 -11.30 -6.07 19.66
C ALA A 133 -11.40 -4.94 18.63
N ILE A 134 -10.28 -4.38 18.20
CA ILE A 134 -10.20 -3.47 17.05
C ILE A 134 -10.00 -4.32 15.79
N GLU A 135 -10.94 -4.22 14.86
CA GLU A 135 -10.89 -4.93 13.58
C GLU A 135 -10.18 -4.09 12.52
N ILE A 136 -8.99 -4.53 12.11
CA ILE A 136 -8.19 -3.88 11.08
C ILE A 136 -8.35 -4.66 9.78
N LEU A 137 -8.83 -4.00 8.75
CA LEU A 137 -8.93 -4.54 7.40
C LEU A 137 -7.89 -3.88 6.50
N MET A 138 -7.07 -4.69 5.85
CA MET A 138 -6.10 -4.28 4.85
C MET A 138 -6.54 -4.76 3.48
N VAL A 139 -6.61 -3.85 2.52
CA VAL A 139 -6.97 -4.10 1.12
C VAL A 139 -6.05 -3.28 0.22
N HIS A 140 -5.98 -3.56 -1.08
CA HIS A 140 -5.25 -2.68 -2.00
C HIS A 140 -6.09 -1.46 -2.38
N GLY A 141 -7.19 -1.64 -3.10
CA GLY A 141 -8.12 -0.56 -3.47
C GLY A 141 -9.25 -0.41 -2.46
N SER A 142 -10.18 -1.36 -2.43
CA SER A 142 -11.31 -1.36 -1.49
C SER A 142 -11.71 -2.78 -1.07
N PRO A 143 -12.58 -2.92 -0.04
CA PRO A 143 -13.16 -4.23 0.32
C PRO A 143 -13.97 -4.88 -0.81
N ARG A 144 -14.40 -4.11 -1.82
CA ARG A 144 -15.25 -4.54 -2.93
C ARG A 144 -14.45 -4.94 -4.17
N ARG A 145 -13.39 -4.17 -4.47
CA ARG A 145 -12.56 -4.37 -5.68
C ARG A 145 -11.11 -3.99 -5.42
N VAL A 146 -10.19 -4.78 -5.95
CA VAL A 146 -8.75 -4.53 -5.86
C VAL A 146 -8.32 -3.21 -6.53
N ASN A 147 -9.03 -2.81 -7.59
CA ASN A 147 -8.76 -1.63 -8.42
C ASN A 147 -9.75 -0.48 -8.20
N GLU A 148 -10.48 -0.42 -7.07
CA GLU A 148 -11.34 0.72 -6.76
C GLU A 148 -10.53 1.86 -6.15
N TYR A 149 -10.61 3.04 -6.79
CA TYR A 149 -9.95 4.26 -6.30
C TYR A 149 -10.74 4.88 -5.14
N LEU A 150 -10.10 5.03 -4.00
CA LEU A 150 -10.63 5.72 -2.82
C LEU A 150 -9.81 7.00 -2.59
N PHE A 151 -10.30 8.11 -3.13
CA PHE A 151 -9.68 9.42 -2.94
C PHE A 151 -10.17 10.10 -1.66
N GLU A 152 -9.40 11.07 -1.15
CA GLU A 152 -9.69 11.78 0.09
C GLU A 152 -10.99 12.60 0.03
N ASP A 153 -11.34 13.15 -1.14
CA ASP A 153 -12.55 13.94 -1.38
C ASP A 153 -13.84 13.10 -1.47
N ARG A 154 -13.72 11.77 -1.43
CA ARG A 154 -14.89 10.89 -1.38
C ARG A 154 -15.71 11.18 -0.12
N PRO A 155 -17.06 11.25 -0.18
CA PRO A 155 -17.90 11.51 0.98
C PRO A 155 -17.65 10.56 2.15
N ASP A 156 -17.51 11.10 3.36
CA ASP A 156 -17.24 10.34 4.59
C ASP A 156 -18.25 9.22 4.82
N ALA A 157 -19.54 9.48 4.60
CA ALA A 157 -20.60 8.48 4.69
C ALA A 157 -20.40 7.28 3.74
N SER A 158 -19.67 7.44 2.64
CA SER A 158 -19.32 6.33 1.73
C SER A 158 -18.25 5.42 2.34
N PHE A 159 -17.24 6.00 3.01
CA PHE A 159 -16.24 5.24 3.76
C PHE A 159 -16.89 4.50 4.92
N VAL A 160 -17.70 5.20 5.73
CA VAL A 160 -18.39 4.60 6.88
C VAL A 160 -19.20 3.38 6.47
N ARG A 161 -20.11 3.51 5.49
CA ARG A 161 -20.91 2.38 4.99
C ARG A 161 -20.08 1.20 4.48
N MET A 162 -18.95 1.50 3.81
CA MET A 162 -18.05 0.46 3.29
C MET A 162 -17.37 -0.29 4.43
N MET A 163 -16.90 0.43 5.44
CA MET A 163 -16.23 -0.14 6.61
C MET A 163 -17.20 -0.93 7.49
N GLU A 164 -18.44 -0.44 7.69
CA GLU A 164 -19.51 -1.14 8.38
C GLU A 164 -19.86 -2.47 7.70
N ALA A 165 -20.09 -2.43 6.38
CA ALA A 165 -20.38 -3.63 5.60
C ALA A 165 -19.24 -4.65 5.65
N ALA A 166 -18.00 -4.18 5.81
CA ALA A 166 -16.81 -5.02 5.94
C ALA A 166 -16.50 -5.42 7.39
N GLY A 167 -17.21 -4.89 8.39
CA GLY A 167 -16.93 -5.12 9.81
C GLY A 167 -15.54 -4.63 10.22
N ALA A 168 -15.14 -3.44 9.76
CA ALA A 168 -13.82 -2.87 10.02
C ALA A 168 -13.92 -1.59 10.88
N ASP A 169 -13.10 -1.50 11.92
CA ASP A 169 -12.88 -0.28 12.69
C ASP A 169 -11.78 0.59 12.06
N VAL A 170 -10.74 -0.06 11.51
CA VAL A 170 -9.65 0.58 10.76
C VAL A 170 -9.53 -0.07 9.39
N MET A 171 -9.47 0.72 8.34
CA MET A 171 -9.24 0.25 6.97
C MET A 171 -7.98 0.91 6.40
N LEU A 172 -7.01 0.07 6.02
CA LEU A 172 -5.78 0.48 5.35
C LEU A 172 -5.84 0.09 3.88
N PHE A 173 -5.48 1.02 3.00
CA PHE A 173 -5.49 0.83 1.55
C PHE A 173 -4.44 1.71 0.85
N GLY A 174 -4.16 1.44 -0.44
CA GLY A 174 -3.20 2.16 -1.28
C GLY A 174 -3.81 2.59 -2.60
N HIS A 175 -3.26 2.10 -3.73
CA HIS A 175 -3.74 2.20 -5.12
C HIS A 175 -3.78 3.61 -5.72
N THR A 176 -4.17 4.65 -4.97
CA THR A 176 -4.20 6.02 -5.46
C THR A 176 -2.83 6.69 -5.41
N HIS A 177 -1.90 6.16 -4.62
CA HIS A 177 -0.57 6.70 -4.30
C HIS A 177 -0.60 8.08 -3.62
N LYS A 178 -1.76 8.48 -3.11
CA LYS A 178 -1.98 9.76 -2.42
C LYS A 178 -2.33 9.48 -0.97
N PRO A 179 -1.40 9.75 -0.03
CA PRO A 179 -1.59 9.41 1.38
C PRO A 179 -2.60 10.35 2.05
N PHE A 180 -3.48 9.79 2.87
CA PHE A 180 -4.36 10.54 3.76
C PHE A 180 -4.85 9.69 4.93
N HIS A 181 -5.39 10.33 5.95
CA HIS A 181 -6.04 9.69 7.09
C HIS A 181 -7.32 10.45 7.46
N LYS A 182 -8.42 9.72 7.57
CA LYS A 182 -9.71 10.22 8.04
C LYS A 182 -10.15 9.50 9.31
N ALA A 183 -10.49 10.26 10.34
CA ALA A 183 -11.25 9.78 11.51
C ALA A 183 -12.73 10.07 11.26
N LEU A 184 -13.55 9.03 11.21
CA LEU A 184 -14.92 9.04 10.70
C LEU A 184 -15.91 8.66 11.79
N PRO A 185 -16.57 9.62 12.45
CA PRO A 185 -17.67 9.33 13.38
C PRO A 185 -18.79 8.57 12.67
N SER A 186 -19.37 7.59 13.34
CA SER A 186 -20.45 6.74 12.85
C SER A 186 -21.66 6.76 13.77
N ASP A 187 -22.84 6.42 13.23
CA ASP A 187 -24.11 6.46 13.97
C ASP A 187 -24.15 5.46 15.14
N ASP A 188 -23.30 4.45 15.14
CA ASP A 188 -23.14 3.48 16.24
C ASP A 188 -22.28 4.01 17.41
N GLY A 189 -21.90 5.28 17.38
CA GLY A 189 -21.08 5.94 18.40
C GLY A 189 -19.58 5.65 18.31
N ARG A 190 -19.12 4.91 17.29
CA ARG A 190 -17.70 4.61 17.07
C ARG A 190 -17.06 5.64 16.14
N VAL A 191 -15.77 5.78 16.24
CA VAL A 191 -14.94 6.47 15.23
C VAL A 191 -14.19 5.42 14.41
N ARG A 192 -14.41 5.41 13.11
CA ARG A 192 -13.68 4.54 12.18
C ARG A 192 -12.51 5.29 11.54
N HIS A 193 -11.46 4.57 11.19
CA HIS A 193 -10.27 5.16 10.58
C HIS A 193 -10.02 4.62 9.19
N ALA A 194 -10.07 5.49 8.18
CA ALA A 194 -9.70 5.18 6.80
C ALA A 194 -8.32 5.79 6.50
N VAL A 195 -7.35 4.94 6.14
CA VAL A 195 -5.95 5.34 5.95
C VAL A 195 -5.46 4.89 4.59
N ASN A 196 -5.16 5.84 3.71
CA ASN A 196 -4.41 5.56 2.49
C ASN A 196 -2.91 5.66 2.81
N THR A 197 -2.17 4.60 2.52
CA THR A 197 -0.74 4.51 2.87
C THR A 197 0.18 5.29 1.95
N GLY A 198 -0.33 5.80 0.83
CA GLY A 198 0.48 6.40 -0.22
C GLY A 198 1.22 5.35 -1.04
N SER A 199 2.45 5.61 -1.43
CA SER A 199 3.25 4.71 -2.25
C SER A 199 4.72 4.74 -1.83
N VAL A 200 5.35 3.56 -1.80
CA VAL A 200 6.79 3.42 -1.64
C VAL A 200 7.52 3.82 -2.93
N GLY A 201 7.10 3.25 -4.06
CA GLY A 201 7.90 3.33 -5.29
C GLY A 201 7.43 4.34 -6.33
N LYS A 202 6.18 4.82 -6.26
CA LYS A 202 5.61 5.74 -7.26
C LYS A 202 4.62 6.74 -6.62
N PRO A 203 5.07 7.63 -5.72
CA PRO A 203 4.20 8.66 -5.14
C PRO A 203 3.55 9.54 -6.21
N LYS A 204 2.34 10.06 -5.92
CA LYS A 204 1.57 10.95 -6.81
C LYS A 204 1.03 12.18 -6.07
N ASP A 205 1.81 12.71 -5.14
CA ASP A 205 1.44 13.82 -4.27
C ASP A 205 2.47 14.97 -4.26
N GLY A 206 3.39 14.96 -5.24
CA GLY A 206 4.41 15.98 -5.41
C GLY A 206 5.66 15.81 -4.54
N ASP A 207 5.74 14.76 -3.71
CA ASP A 207 6.92 14.43 -2.91
C ASP A 207 7.55 13.13 -3.43
N PRO A 208 8.73 13.17 -4.11
CA PRO A 208 9.34 12.01 -4.72
C PRO A 208 9.94 11.02 -3.72
N ARG A 209 9.99 11.35 -2.44
CA ARG A 209 10.48 10.43 -1.40
C ARG A 209 9.54 9.24 -1.25
N ALA A 210 10.11 8.07 -0.99
CA ALA A 210 9.34 6.87 -0.70
C ALA A 210 8.44 7.08 0.53
N GLY A 211 7.19 6.61 0.46
CA GLY A 211 6.19 6.79 1.51
C GLY A 211 5.71 5.48 2.11
N TYR A 212 5.50 5.45 3.44
CA TYR A 212 4.79 4.38 4.14
C TYR A 212 4.08 4.93 5.39
N VAL A 213 3.24 4.12 6.04
CA VAL A 213 2.48 4.52 7.24
C VAL A 213 2.97 3.78 8.47
N LEU A 214 3.08 4.51 9.59
CA LEU A 214 3.07 3.94 10.93
C LEU A 214 1.68 4.14 11.52
N LEU A 215 0.98 3.02 11.74
CA LEU A 215 -0.32 2.97 12.39
C LEU A 215 -0.11 2.59 13.86
N THR A 216 -0.45 3.50 14.77
CA THR A 216 -0.37 3.25 16.22
C THR A 216 -1.76 3.04 16.78
N LEU A 217 -1.95 1.94 17.51
CA LEU A 217 -3.19 1.59 18.19
C LEU A 217 -3.01 1.72 19.69
N ASP A 218 -3.86 2.50 20.34
CA ASP A 218 -3.88 2.66 21.78
C ASP A 218 -5.04 1.87 22.41
N ALA A 219 -4.70 0.71 22.96
CA ALA A 219 -5.65 -0.20 23.61
C ALA A 219 -6.30 0.37 24.90
N GLU A 220 -5.81 1.47 25.44
CA GLU A 220 -6.39 2.10 26.62
C GLU A 220 -7.57 3.03 26.26
N ARG A 221 -7.69 3.41 24.99
CA ARG A 221 -8.78 4.23 24.46
C ARG A 221 -9.91 3.37 23.90
N GLY A 222 -11.14 3.85 23.99
CA GLY A 222 -12.31 3.21 23.40
C GLY A 222 -12.44 3.59 21.92
N LYS A 223 -13.22 2.80 21.16
CA LYS A 223 -13.50 3.07 19.75
C LYS A 223 -14.35 4.34 19.51
N ASP A 224 -14.87 4.96 20.56
CA ASP A 224 -15.54 6.26 20.59
C ASP A 224 -14.55 7.45 20.70
N ASP A 225 -13.31 7.19 21.12
CA ASP A 225 -12.22 8.18 21.15
C ASP A 225 -11.41 8.11 19.85
N PRO A 226 -11.38 9.16 19.00
CA PRO A 226 -10.61 9.14 17.76
C PRO A 226 -9.11 8.88 17.97
N GLY A 227 -8.60 9.10 19.18
CA GLY A 227 -7.19 8.84 19.50
C GLY A 227 -6.85 7.37 19.72
N TYR A 228 -7.78 6.41 19.62
CA TYR A 228 -7.44 4.99 19.72
C TYR A 228 -6.60 4.51 18.53
N CYS A 229 -6.63 5.23 17.41
CA CYS A 229 -5.88 4.94 16.21
C CYS A 229 -5.25 6.22 15.65
N ALA A 230 -3.95 6.22 15.48
CA ALA A 230 -3.20 7.31 14.86
C ALA A 230 -2.38 6.81 13.67
N ALA A 231 -2.44 7.53 12.55
CA ALA A 231 -1.63 7.22 11.36
C ALA A 231 -0.62 8.34 11.12
N ARG A 232 0.66 7.97 10.99
CA ARG A 232 1.75 8.88 10.64
C ARG A 232 2.37 8.46 9.31
N HIS A 233 2.24 9.30 8.28
CA HIS A 233 2.91 9.10 7.01
C HIS A 233 4.40 9.44 7.17
N VAL A 234 5.26 8.49 6.83
CA VAL A 234 6.73 8.60 6.89
C VAL A 234 7.26 8.78 5.47
N ARG A 235 8.22 9.67 5.30
CA ARG A 235 8.91 9.91 4.03
C ARG A 235 10.39 9.57 4.16
N VAL A 236 10.86 8.71 3.29
CA VAL A 236 12.25 8.23 3.26
C VAL A 236 12.90 8.67 1.95
N ALA A 237 14.02 9.38 2.06
CA ALA A 237 14.81 9.76 0.88
C ALA A 237 15.50 8.52 0.30
N TYR A 238 15.51 8.42 -1.03
CA TYR A 238 16.24 7.39 -1.78
C TYR A 238 16.84 8.00 -3.05
N ASP A 239 17.66 7.27 -3.77
CA ASP A 239 18.24 7.73 -5.04
C ASP A 239 17.18 7.64 -6.17
N VAL A 240 16.35 8.69 -6.27
CA VAL A 240 15.33 8.83 -7.31
C VAL A 240 15.95 8.81 -8.71
N GLU A 241 17.14 9.43 -8.86
CA GLU A 241 17.84 9.49 -10.15
C GLU A 241 18.36 8.11 -10.59
N ALA A 242 18.79 7.26 -9.67
CA ALA A 242 19.15 5.88 -9.99
C ALA A 242 17.94 5.11 -10.51
N ALA A 243 16.78 5.24 -9.87
CA ALA A 243 15.55 4.61 -10.32
C ALA A 243 15.09 5.15 -11.68
N ALA A 244 15.11 6.47 -11.88
CA ALA A 244 14.70 7.11 -13.12
C ALA A 244 15.61 6.72 -14.29
N ARG A 245 16.94 6.76 -14.12
CA ARG A 245 17.90 6.32 -15.15
C ARG A 245 17.75 4.85 -15.52
N ALA A 246 17.39 3.99 -14.58
CA ALA A 246 17.14 2.58 -14.89
C ALA A 246 15.89 2.40 -15.76
N VAL A 247 14.84 3.20 -15.55
CA VAL A 247 13.67 3.24 -16.42
C VAL A 247 14.08 3.71 -17.82
N GLU A 248 14.81 4.83 -17.94
CA GLU A 248 15.29 5.40 -19.22
C GLU A 248 16.22 4.43 -19.99
N ALA A 249 16.96 3.59 -19.27
CA ALA A 249 17.83 2.56 -19.86
C ALA A 249 17.08 1.26 -20.25
N SER A 250 15.78 1.18 -19.99
CA SER A 250 14.93 0.00 -20.25
C SER A 250 13.99 0.24 -21.45
N PRO A 251 13.26 -0.78 -21.92
CA PRO A 251 12.20 -0.61 -22.91
C PRO A 251 10.93 0.09 -22.37
N LEU A 252 10.86 0.44 -21.08
CA LEU A 252 9.72 1.16 -20.51
C LEU A 252 9.67 2.61 -21.00
N PRO A 253 8.48 3.24 -21.09
CA PRO A 253 8.35 4.64 -21.45
C PRO A 253 9.16 5.58 -20.55
N ASP A 254 9.94 6.50 -21.10
CA ASP A 254 10.69 7.53 -20.36
C ASP A 254 9.79 8.40 -19.48
N ALA A 255 8.50 8.51 -19.83
CA ALA A 255 7.52 9.20 -19.03
C ALA A 255 7.45 8.69 -17.58
N PHE A 256 7.73 7.41 -17.34
CA PHE A 256 7.75 6.86 -15.98
C PHE A 256 8.94 7.39 -15.17
N ALA A 257 10.10 7.61 -15.80
CA ALA A 257 11.23 8.27 -15.15
C ALA A 257 10.89 9.71 -14.73
N ALA A 258 10.25 10.47 -15.61
CA ALA A 258 9.75 11.81 -15.28
C ALA A 258 8.74 11.78 -14.12
N MET A 259 7.82 10.81 -14.13
CA MET A 259 6.84 10.63 -13.04
C MET A 259 7.50 10.33 -11.68
N LEU A 260 8.60 9.57 -11.64
CA LEU A 260 9.37 9.33 -10.41
C LEU A 260 9.99 10.61 -9.87
N ARG A 261 10.60 11.45 -10.75
CA ARG A 261 11.23 12.72 -10.35
C ARG A 261 10.22 13.75 -9.85
N GLU A 262 9.04 13.78 -10.45
CA GLU A 262 7.99 14.77 -10.20
C GLU A 262 6.92 14.31 -9.19
N ALA A 263 6.93 13.05 -8.83
CA ALA A 263 5.92 12.42 -7.96
C ALA A 263 4.47 12.64 -8.46
N ARG A 264 4.18 12.29 -9.72
CA ARG A 264 2.89 12.49 -10.41
C ARG A 264 2.38 11.25 -11.15
#